data_c7ab3deedcde37a1a9353813830f2113
#
_entry.id   c7ab3deedcde37a1a9353813830f2113
#
_cell.length_a   1.000
_cell.length_b   1.000
_cell.length_c   1.000
_cell.angle_alpha   90.00
_cell.angle_beta   90.00
_cell.angle_gamma   90.00
#
_symmetry.space_group_name_H-M   'P 1'
#
loop_
_entity.id
_entity.type
_entity.pdbx_description
1 polymer ?
#
loop_
_entity_poly.entity_id
_entity_poly.type
_entity_poly.pdbx_seq_one_letter_code
_entity_poly.pdbx_strand_id
1 'polypeptide(L)'
;MKLVDPNGQWSKSVHHKMIKTAVNELVRDGYVSKKDADAMIKGMQKGSNKADGFLNGNQGTSKSYIHYMRDPNVSSERAKSQAQNHVNENIANYKETGDYEYLGLAAHTMMDAVCPAHATKNADGSYEPRVNDLGLNPRKWIEHHKGDINPTDEQMKEAVENVKNVIMEGMDIKPNSNQQKGEGVGLIDP
;
A
#
# COMPACT_ATOMS: atom_id res chain seq x y z
N MET A 1 -13.04 11.52 21.06
CA MET A 1 -11.63 11.82 20.84
C MET A 1 -11.19 11.01 19.62
N LYS A 2 -11.00 11.63 18.44
CA LYS A 2 -10.45 10.93 17.27
C LYS A 2 -8.97 10.73 17.54
N LEU A 3 -8.53 9.48 17.63
CA LEU A 3 -7.11 9.14 17.68
C LEU A 3 -6.50 9.62 16.35
N VAL A 4 -5.74 10.69 16.41
CA VAL A 4 -4.92 11.15 15.29
C VAL A 4 -3.80 10.14 15.18
N ASP A 5 -3.60 9.57 13.98
CA ASP A 5 -2.48 8.67 13.71
C ASP A 5 -1.16 9.43 13.95
N PRO A 6 -0.34 9.01 14.94
CA PRO A 6 0.88 9.75 15.29
C PRO A 6 1.98 9.68 14.23
N ASN A 7 1.82 8.87 13.19
CA ASN A 7 2.90 8.53 12.25
C ASN A 7 2.73 9.12 10.84
N GLY A 8 1.67 9.90 10.57
CA GLY A 8 1.46 10.60 9.29
C GLY A 8 1.18 9.69 8.10
N GLN A 9 0.76 8.50 8.37
CA GLN A 9 0.31 7.51 7.40
C GLN A 9 -1.21 7.64 7.27
N TRP A 10 -1.77 7.27 6.13
CA TRP A 10 -3.20 7.08 6.08
C TRP A 10 -3.61 6.19 7.24
N SER A 11 -4.59 6.67 8.02
CA SER A 11 -4.99 5.96 9.23
C SER A 11 -5.30 4.50 8.92
N LYS A 12 -5.04 3.61 9.87
CA LYS A 12 -5.40 2.17 9.75
C LYS A 12 -6.83 1.96 9.24
N SER A 13 -7.74 2.86 9.60
CA SER A 13 -9.13 2.81 9.12
C SER A 13 -9.25 3.08 7.62
N VAL A 14 -8.39 3.92 7.05
CA VAL A 14 -8.34 4.21 5.61
C VAL A 14 -7.79 3.01 4.85
N HIS A 15 -6.65 2.45 5.27
CA HIS A 15 -6.11 1.22 4.70
C HIS A 15 -7.11 0.06 4.76
N HIS A 16 -7.77 -0.11 5.91
CA HIS A 16 -8.81 -1.13 6.06
C HIS A 16 -9.99 -0.93 5.10
N LYS A 17 -10.39 0.33 4.86
CA LYS A 17 -11.45 0.66 3.90
C LYS A 17 -11.01 0.31 2.48
N MET A 18 -9.77 0.67 2.07
CA MET A 18 -9.21 0.34 0.76
C MET A 18 -9.18 -1.18 0.52
N ILE A 19 -8.63 -1.94 1.46
CA ILE A 19 -8.57 -3.42 1.39
C ILE A 19 -9.99 -3.99 1.26
N LYS A 20 -10.92 -3.57 2.13
CA LYS A 20 -12.29 -4.06 2.09
C LYS A 20 -12.99 -3.74 0.77
N THR A 21 -12.78 -2.53 0.24
CA THR A 21 -13.36 -2.11 -1.05
C THR A 21 -12.80 -2.98 -2.17
N ALA A 22 -11.48 -3.15 -2.25
CA ALA A 22 -10.83 -3.96 -3.28
C ALA A 22 -11.32 -5.40 -3.29
N VAL A 23 -11.36 -6.05 -2.12
CA VAL A 23 -11.84 -7.44 -2.02
C VAL A 23 -13.31 -7.55 -2.42
N ASN A 24 -14.17 -6.62 -1.98
CA ASN A 24 -15.59 -6.63 -2.34
C ASN A 24 -15.81 -6.43 -3.84
N GLU A 25 -15.00 -5.58 -4.50
CA GLU A 25 -15.03 -5.43 -5.96
C GLU A 25 -14.62 -6.72 -6.66
N LEU A 26 -13.54 -7.37 -6.22
CA LEU A 26 -13.12 -8.66 -6.79
C LEU A 26 -14.15 -9.77 -6.57
N VAL A 27 -14.89 -9.74 -5.45
CA VAL A 27 -16.04 -10.66 -5.24
C VAL A 27 -17.17 -10.35 -6.20
N ARG A 28 -17.55 -9.08 -6.36
CA ARG A 28 -18.58 -8.65 -7.32
C ARG A 28 -18.24 -9.06 -8.74
N ASP A 29 -16.97 -8.93 -9.11
CA ASP A 29 -16.45 -9.20 -10.45
C ASP A 29 -16.16 -10.73 -10.65
N GLY A 30 -16.40 -11.55 -9.61
CA GLY A 30 -16.30 -13.02 -9.68
C GLY A 30 -14.90 -13.61 -9.56
N TYR A 31 -13.90 -12.78 -9.22
CA TYR A 31 -12.51 -13.22 -9.06
C TYR A 31 -12.21 -13.83 -7.68
N VAL A 32 -12.93 -13.41 -6.66
CA VAL A 32 -12.79 -13.92 -5.28
C VAL A 32 -14.12 -14.49 -4.82
N SER A 33 -14.08 -15.66 -4.16
CA SER A 33 -15.31 -16.26 -3.62
C SER A 33 -15.81 -15.49 -2.40
N LYS A 34 -17.13 -15.40 -2.21
CA LYS A 34 -17.72 -14.82 -0.99
C LYS A 34 -17.26 -15.54 0.28
N LYS A 35 -16.98 -16.83 0.18
CA LYS A 35 -16.53 -17.67 1.31
C LYS A 35 -15.15 -17.22 1.80
N ASP A 36 -14.25 -16.83 0.90
CA ASP A 36 -12.87 -16.51 1.23
C ASP A 36 -12.69 -15.02 1.56
N ALA A 37 -13.63 -14.18 1.13
CA ALA A 37 -13.54 -12.73 1.25
C ALA A 37 -13.28 -12.23 2.68
N ASP A 38 -14.01 -12.76 3.67
CA ASP A 38 -13.85 -12.33 5.07
C ASP A 38 -12.48 -12.73 5.65
N ALA A 39 -11.99 -13.91 5.31
CA ALA A 39 -10.66 -14.38 5.73
C ALA A 39 -9.58 -13.53 5.07
N MET A 40 -9.72 -13.24 3.77
CA MET A 40 -8.79 -12.37 3.02
C MET A 40 -8.76 -10.96 3.61
N ILE A 41 -9.92 -10.32 3.82
CA ILE A 41 -9.99 -8.98 4.42
C ILE A 41 -9.28 -8.95 5.77
N LYS A 42 -9.58 -9.90 6.67
CA LYS A 42 -8.97 -9.96 8.01
C LYS A 42 -7.47 -10.18 7.96
N GLY A 43 -7.00 -11.11 7.12
CA GLY A 43 -5.58 -11.40 6.96
C GLY A 43 -4.81 -10.21 6.39
N MET A 44 -5.33 -9.60 5.33
CA MET A 44 -4.71 -8.41 4.72
C MET A 44 -4.70 -7.21 5.68
N GLN A 45 -5.77 -6.98 6.44
CA GLN A 45 -5.79 -5.92 7.45
C GLN A 45 -4.76 -6.16 8.56
N LYS A 46 -4.56 -7.42 8.96
CA LYS A 46 -3.49 -7.79 9.92
C LYS A 46 -2.12 -7.48 9.36
N GLY A 47 -1.84 -7.82 8.10
CA GLY A 47 -0.59 -7.53 7.42
C GLY A 47 -0.34 -6.02 7.29
N SER A 48 -1.33 -5.26 6.85
CA SER A 48 -1.25 -3.80 6.79
C SER A 48 -0.97 -3.18 8.16
N ASN A 49 -1.64 -3.63 9.23
CA ASN A 49 -1.35 -3.17 10.59
C ASN A 49 0.07 -3.53 11.07
N LYS A 50 0.63 -4.64 10.60
CA LYS A 50 1.99 -5.04 10.93
C LYS A 50 3.03 -4.16 10.23
N ALA A 51 2.76 -3.73 9.00
CA ALA A 51 3.59 -2.74 8.30
C ALA A 51 3.67 -1.43 9.12
N ASP A 52 2.54 -0.94 9.64
CA ASP A 52 2.46 0.25 10.50
C ASP A 52 3.00 0.06 11.93
N GLY A 53 3.40 -1.13 12.27
CA GLY A 53 3.79 -1.47 13.64
C GLY A 53 5.07 -0.77 14.09
N PHE A 54 4.96 0.20 15.00
CA PHE A 54 6.11 0.89 15.60
C PHE A 54 7.08 -0.06 16.31
N LEU A 55 6.55 -1.04 17.04
CA LEU A 55 7.34 -2.02 17.78
C LEU A 55 8.11 -3.01 16.88
N ASN A 56 7.74 -3.11 15.60
CA ASN A 56 8.39 -4.01 14.65
C ASN A 56 9.61 -3.38 13.97
N GLY A 57 9.96 -2.13 14.33
CA GLY A 57 11.07 -1.38 13.74
C GLY A 57 10.84 -1.01 12.25
N ASN A 58 9.61 -1.05 11.77
CA ASN A 58 9.27 -0.75 10.38
C ASN A 58 9.22 0.75 10.07
N GLN A 59 9.22 1.58 11.12
CA GLN A 59 9.19 3.05 11.01
C GLN A 59 10.58 3.69 10.85
N GLY A 60 11.65 2.88 10.89
CA GLY A 60 13.01 3.37 10.73
C GLY A 60 13.33 3.77 9.29
N THR A 61 14.25 4.75 9.09
CA THR A 61 14.63 5.23 7.76
C THR A 61 15.15 4.12 6.86
N SER A 62 15.84 3.11 7.40
CA SER A 62 16.34 1.95 6.66
C SER A 62 15.23 1.05 6.09
N LYS A 63 14.00 1.19 6.56
CA LYS A 63 12.81 0.46 6.11
C LYS A 63 11.75 1.37 5.49
N SER A 64 12.11 2.58 5.11
CA SER A 64 11.20 3.56 4.51
C SER A 64 10.48 3.04 3.26
N TYR A 65 11.09 2.10 2.54
CA TYR A 65 10.52 1.46 1.37
C TYR A 65 9.22 0.69 1.66
N ILE A 66 8.98 0.24 2.89
CA ILE A 66 7.72 -0.42 3.31
C ILE A 66 6.54 0.55 3.15
N HIS A 67 6.81 1.84 3.37
CA HIS A 67 5.85 2.94 3.24
C HIS A 67 6.02 3.72 1.94
N TYR A 68 6.62 3.12 0.92
CA TYR A 68 6.94 3.78 -0.34
C TYR A 68 7.68 5.11 -0.18
N MET A 69 8.49 5.24 0.87
CA MET A 69 9.35 6.40 1.11
C MET A 69 10.81 6.02 0.88
N ARG A 70 11.71 7.01 0.82
CA ARG A 70 13.14 6.77 0.69
C ARG A 70 13.93 7.21 1.91
N ASP A 71 14.95 6.44 2.26
CA ASP A 71 16.00 6.89 3.18
C ASP A 71 16.71 8.12 2.58
N PRO A 72 17.11 9.13 3.37
CA PRO A 72 17.82 10.31 2.89
C PRO A 72 19.09 10.02 2.08
N ASN A 73 19.73 8.87 2.32
CA ASN A 73 20.98 8.46 1.68
C ASN A 73 20.76 7.51 0.47
N VAL A 74 19.51 7.28 0.08
CA VAL A 74 19.14 6.37 -1.00
C VAL A 74 18.54 7.17 -2.16
N SER A 75 18.93 6.85 -3.40
CA SER A 75 18.30 7.47 -4.57
C SER A 75 16.84 7.03 -4.72
N SER A 76 16.07 7.78 -5.48
CA SER A 76 14.67 7.49 -5.70
C SER A 76 14.47 6.17 -6.43
N GLU A 77 15.25 5.91 -7.47
CA GLU A 77 15.20 4.66 -8.25
C GLU A 77 15.47 3.45 -7.37
N ARG A 78 16.49 3.57 -6.49
CA ARG A 78 16.79 2.50 -5.53
C ARG A 78 15.68 2.29 -4.52
N ALA A 79 15.04 3.37 -4.04
CA ALA A 79 13.91 3.27 -3.12
C ALA A 79 12.70 2.61 -3.80
N LYS A 80 12.39 2.96 -5.06
CA LYS A 80 11.36 2.29 -5.86
C LYS A 80 11.66 0.80 -6.00
N SER A 81 12.91 0.45 -6.36
CA SER A 81 13.33 -0.95 -6.46
C SER A 81 13.21 -1.69 -5.14
N GLN A 82 13.56 -1.07 -4.01
CA GLN A 82 13.39 -1.67 -2.69
C GLN A 82 11.91 -1.89 -2.34
N ALA A 83 11.04 -0.92 -2.64
CA ALA A 83 9.60 -1.04 -2.44
C ALA A 83 9.01 -2.17 -3.30
N GLN A 84 9.40 -2.23 -4.60
CA GLN A 84 8.94 -3.29 -5.49
C GLN A 84 9.43 -4.68 -5.04
N ASN A 85 10.69 -4.80 -4.64
CA ASN A 85 11.22 -6.06 -4.09
C ASN A 85 10.44 -6.50 -2.85
N HIS A 86 10.12 -5.57 -1.95
CA HIS A 86 9.29 -5.87 -0.76
C HIS A 86 7.90 -6.39 -1.15
N VAL A 87 7.25 -5.76 -2.14
CA VAL A 87 5.96 -6.22 -2.67
C VAL A 87 6.09 -7.62 -3.24
N ASN A 88 7.07 -7.86 -4.11
CA ASN A 88 7.28 -9.14 -4.78
C ASN A 88 7.59 -10.28 -3.79
N GLU A 89 8.45 -10.02 -2.79
CA GLU A 89 8.77 -10.97 -1.72
C GLU A 89 7.53 -11.38 -0.93
N ASN A 90 6.65 -10.42 -0.60
CA ASN A 90 5.43 -10.71 0.12
C ASN A 90 4.41 -11.46 -0.75
N ILE A 91 4.29 -11.14 -2.03
CA ILE A 91 3.47 -11.91 -2.97
C ILE A 91 3.99 -13.36 -3.08
N ALA A 92 5.31 -13.56 -3.19
CA ALA A 92 5.91 -14.88 -3.22
C ALA A 92 5.64 -15.67 -1.92
N ASN A 93 5.77 -15.04 -0.76
CA ASN A 93 5.46 -15.65 0.53
C ASN A 93 3.97 -16.05 0.64
N TYR A 94 3.06 -15.23 0.09
CA TYR A 94 1.66 -15.61 0.01
C TYR A 94 1.47 -16.84 -0.89
N LYS A 95 2.08 -16.87 -2.06
CA LYS A 95 1.99 -18.03 -2.98
C LYS A 95 2.50 -19.32 -2.35
N GLU A 96 3.52 -19.24 -1.50
CA GLU A 96 4.07 -20.38 -0.78
C GLU A 96 3.18 -20.85 0.38
N THR A 97 2.62 -19.89 1.15
CA THR A 97 1.98 -20.20 2.45
C THR A 97 0.45 -20.15 2.42
N GLY A 98 -0.13 -19.40 1.48
CA GLY A 98 -1.56 -19.09 1.45
C GLY A 98 -2.00 -18.08 2.54
N ASP A 99 -1.07 -17.50 3.32
CA ASP A 99 -1.41 -16.55 4.39
C ASP A 99 -1.64 -15.13 3.82
N TYR A 100 -2.89 -14.69 3.87
CA TYR A 100 -3.31 -13.36 3.43
C TYR A 100 -2.62 -12.19 4.15
N GLU A 101 -1.93 -12.42 5.27
CA GLU A 101 -1.12 -11.40 5.94
C GLU A 101 -0.04 -10.86 5.00
N TYR A 102 0.58 -11.71 4.19
CA TYR A 102 1.59 -11.29 3.22
C TYR A 102 1.02 -10.41 2.11
N LEU A 103 -0.18 -10.70 1.59
CA LEU A 103 -0.84 -9.78 0.65
C LEU A 103 -1.15 -8.44 1.30
N GLY A 104 -1.44 -8.43 2.61
CA GLY A 104 -1.65 -7.20 3.36
C GLY A 104 -0.39 -6.35 3.51
N LEU A 105 0.78 -6.99 3.70
CA LEU A 105 2.09 -6.30 3.73
C LEU A 105 2.41 -5.67 2.36
N ALA A 106 2.24 -6.43 1.27
CA ALA A 106 2.45 -5.93 -0.09
C ALA A 106 1.49 -4.78 -0.43
N ALA A 107 0.20 -4.97 -0.15
CA ALA A 107 -0.84 -3.97 -0.41
C ALA A 107 -0.62 -2.67 0.37
N HIS A 108 -0.08 -2.74 1.60
CA HIS A 108 0.25 -1.55 2.39
C HIS A 108 1.22 -0.64 1.64
N THR A 109 2.34 -1.17 1.15
CA THR A 109 3.32 -0.42 0.36
C THR A 109 2.69 0.22 -0.87
N MET A 110 1.80 -0.52 -1.55
CA MET A 110 1.15 -0.03 -2.77
C MET A 110 0.03 0.99 -2.50
N MET A 111 -0.63 0.94 -1.35
CA MET A 111 -1.54 2.00 -0.90
C MET A 111 -0.76 3.28 -0.57
N ASP A 112 0.34 3.16 0.15
CA ASP A 112 1.20 4.28 0.52
C ASP A 112 1.87 4.95 -0.70
N ALA A 113 2.06 4.22 -1.79
CA ALA A 113 2.62 4.75 -3.04
C ALA A 113 1.79 5.90 -3.64
N VAL A 114 0.49 5.95 -3.37
CA VAL A 114 -0.39 7.03 -3.85
C VAL A 114 -0.74 8.04 -2.75
N CYS A 115 -0.17 7.88 -1.55
CA CYS A 115 -0.34 8.80 -0.44
C CYS A 115 0.53 10.06 -0.62
N PRO A 116 -0.04 11.28 -0.63
CA PRO A 116 0.74 12.51 -0.83
C PRO A 116 1.81 12.77 0.23
N ALA A 117 1.69 12.18 1.40
CA ALA A 117 2.71 12.27 2.44
C ALA A 117 3.94 11.41 2.12
N HIS A 118 3.77 10.32 1.38
CA HIS A 118 4.80 9.34 1.10
C HIS A 118 5.41 9.48 -0.30
N ALA A 119 4.61 9.95 -1.27
CA ALA A 119 5.04 10.08 -2.65
C ALA A 119 4.55 11.38 -3.29
N THR A 120 5.22 11.78 -4.36
CA THR A 120 4.81 12.90 -5.22
C THR A 120 4.39 12.36 -6.56
N LYS A 121 3.15 12.67 -7.01
CA LYS A 121 2.67 12.30 -8.33
C LYS A 121 3.31 13.23 -9.37
N ASN A 122 3.98 12.67 -10.36
CA ASN A 122 4.59 13.38 -11.48
C ASN A 122 3.56 13.70 -12.56
N ALA A 123 3.92 14.56 -13.51
CA ALA A 123 3.05 14.95 -14.63
C ALA A 123 2.73 13.77 -15.58
N ASP A 124 3.60 12.75 -15.63
CA ASP A 124 3.40 11.52 -16.41
C ASP A 124 2.56 10.46 -15.68
N GLY A 125 2.08 10.78 -14.47
CA GLY A 125 1.29 9.88 -13.64
C GLY A 125 2.11 8.97 -12.72
N SER A 126 3.43 8.90 -12.90
CA SER A 126 4.31 8.11 -12.02
C SER A 126 4.42 8.71 -10.63
N TYR A 127 4.82 7.88 -9.65
CA TYR A 127 5.00 8.32 -8.27
C TYR A 127 6.48 8.28 -7.88
N GLU A 128 6.92 9.35 -7.19
CA GLU A 128 8.27 9.53 -6.70
C GLU A 128 8.31 9.44 -5.18
N PRO A 129 9.05 8.47 -4.58
CA PRO A 129 9.15 8.33 -3.13
C PRO A 129 9.71 9.59 -2.46
N ARG A 130 8.99 10.13 -1.47
CA ARG A 130 9.47 11.26 -0.67
C ARG A 130 10.53 10.82 0.32
N VAL A 131 11.40 11.74 0.70
CA VAL A 131 12.41 11.50 1.74
C VAL A 131 11.74 11.28 3.08
N ASN A 132 12.06 10.17 3.74
CA ASN A 132 11.70 9.97 5.14
C ASN A 132 12.71 10.72 6.03
N ASP A 133 12.48 12.02 6.21
CA ASP A 133 13.31 12.90 7.03
C ASP A 133 12.62 13.31 8.34
N LEU A 134 11.58 12.58 8.72
CA LEU A 134 10.76 12.90 9.89
C LEU A 134 11.59 12.97 11.17
N GLY A 135 12.50 12.02 11.35
CA GLY A 135 13.41 11.99 12.50
C GLY A 135 12.68 12.19 13.83
N LEU A 136 13.27 12.97 14.74
CA LEU A 136 12.67 13.33 16.03
C LEU A 136 12.04 14.74 16.00
N ASN A 137 11.73 15.32 14.83
CA ASN A 137 11.19 16.66 14.72
C ASN A 137 9.65 16.68 14.81
N PRO A 138 9.05 17.12 15.93
CA PRO A 138 7.59 17.10 16.11
C PRO A 138 6.83 17.96 15.10
N ARG A 139 7.43 19.04 14.58
CA ARG A 139 6.78 19.91 13.57
C ARG A 139 6.63 19.19 12.23
N LYS A 140 7.67 18.46 11.80
CA LYS A 140 7.61 17.65 10.58
C LYS A 140 6.56 16.55 10.70
N TRP A 141 6.43 15.94 11.87
CA TRP A 141 5.38 14.99 12.17
C TRP A 141 3.98 15.59 12.01
N ILE A 142 3.76 16.82 12.54
CA ILE A 142 2.46 17.52 12.45
C ILE A 142 2.15 17.92 11.00
N GLU A 143 3.12 18.36 10.23
CA GLU A 143 2.94 18.73 8.82
C GLU A 143 2.64 17.50 7.95
N HIS A 144 3.33 16.42 8.22
CA HIS A 144 3.08 15.11 7.59
C HIS A 144 1.65 14.63 7.86
N HIS A 145 1.15 14.81 9.09
CA HIS A 145 -0.22 14.48 9.47
C HIS A 145 -1.32 15.25 8.75
N LYS A 146 -1.07 16.50 8.36
CA LYS A 146 -2.11 17.33 7.73
C LYS A 146 -2.49 16.86 6.33
N GLY A 147 -1.59 16.14 5.65
CA GLY A 147 -1.81 15.59 4.32
C GLY A 147 -2.58 14.26 4.27
N ASP A 148 -2.70 13.56 5.42
CA ASP A 148 -3.03 12.13 5.44
C ASP A 148 -4.43 11.78 5.92
N ILE A 149 -5.24 12.77 6.29
CA ILE A 149 -6.46 12.48 7.05
C ILE A 149 -7.60 11.98 6.16
N ASN A 150 -7.65 12.39 4.90
CA ASN A 150 -8.69 11.96 3.98
C ASN A 150 -8.14 11.86 2.56
N PRO A 151 -7.99 10.67 1.99
CA PRO A 151 -7.68 10.53 0.57
C PRO A 151 -8.79 11.17 -0.27
N THR A 152 -8.42 11.80 -1.38
CA THR A 152 -9.38 12.21 -2.40
C THR A 152 -10.04 10.98 -3.03
N ASP A 153 -11.16 11.15 -3.73
CA ASP A 153 -11.82 10.04 -4.43
C ASP A 153 -10.88 9.41 -5.47
N GLU A 154 -10.04 10.21 -6.14
CA GLU A 154 -9.03 9.73 -7.09
C GLU A 154 -7.97 8.86 -6.39
N GLN A 155 -7.39 9.34 -5.28
CA GLN A 155 -6.41 8.59 -4.49
C GLN A 155 -7.00 7.29 -3.93
N MET A 156 -8.26 7.36 -3.45
CA MET A 156 -8.96 6.17 -2.97
C MET A 156 -9.12 5.14 -4.10
N LYS A 157 -9.50 5.59 -5.29
CA LYS A 157 -9.66 4.72 -6.46
C LYS A 157 -8.34 4.09 -6.88
N GLU A 158 -7.26 4.88 -6.99
CA GLU A 158 -5.92 4.38 -7.33
C GLU A 158 -5.41 3.38 -6.29
N ALA A 159 -5.55 3.68 -5.00
CA ALA A 159 -5.14 2.78 -3.93
C ALA A 159 -5.93 1.46 -3.95
N VAL A 160 -7.25 1.52 -4.18
CA VAL A 160 -8.08 0.32 -4.31
C VAL A 160 -7.65 -0.52 -5.51
N GLU A 161 -7.34 0.11 -6.65
CA GLU A 161 -6.85 -0.60 -7.83
C GLU A 161 -5.49 -1.26 -7.57
N ASN A 162 -4.57 -0.57 -6.89
CA ASN A 162 -3.30 -1.14 -6.46
C ASN A 162 -3.48 -2.38 -5.56
N VAL A 163 -4.41 -2.33 -4.61
CA VAL A 163 -4.73 -3.49 -3.75
C VAL A 163 -5.28 -4.65 -4.59
N LYS A 164 -6.17 -4.39 -5.56
CA LYS A 164 -6.70 -5.42 -6.47
C LYS A 164 -5.58 -6.07 -7.27
N ASN A 165 -4.64 -5.27 -7.81
CA ASN A 165 -3.51 -5.79 -8.57
C ASN A 165 -2.64 -6.73 -7.71
N VAL A 166 -2.33 -6.36 -6.47
CA VAL A 166 -1.60 -7.22 -5.52
C VAL A 166 -2.34 -8.55 -5.27
N ILE A 167 -3.66 -8.50 -5.07
CA ILE A 167 -4.46 -9.73 -4.86
C ILE A 167 -4.44 -10.59 -6.12
N MET A 168 -4.70 -10.00 -7.28
CA MET A 168 -4.77 -10.73 -8.55
C MET A 168 -3.43 -11.38 -8.90
N GLU A 169 -2.31 -10.68 -8.70
CA GLU A 169 -0.97 -11.23 -8.90
C GLU A 169 -0.68 -12.36 -7.91
N GLY A 170 -0.99 -12.17 -6.63
CA GLY A 170 -0.80 -13.20 -5.60
C GLY A 170 -1.59 -14.47 -5.87
N MET A 171 -2.80 -14.34 -6.40
CA MET A 171 -3.69 -15.46 -6.72
C MET A 171 -3.56 -15.99 -8.16
N ASP A 172 -2.59 -15.48 -8.94
CA ASP A 172 -2.40 -15.80 -10.37
C ASP A 172 -3.68 -15.58 -11.23
N ILE A 173 -4.48 -14.57 -10.86
CA ILE A 173 -5.71 -14.20 -11.56
C ILE A 173 -5.36 -13.31 -12.76
N LYS A 174 -5.76 -13.74 -13.96
CA LYS A 174 -5.62 -12.92 -15.16
C LYS A 174 -6.87 -12.04 -15.34
N PRO A 175 -6.71 -10.71 -15.57
CA PRO A 175 -7.84 -9.86 -15.90
C PRO A 175 -8.55 -10.37 -17.16
N ASN A 176 -9.88 -10.34 -17.16
CA ASN A 176 -10.64 -10.59 -18.37
C ASN A 176 -10.34 -9.50 -19.40
N SER A 177 -9.96 -9.86 -20.61
CA SER A 177 -9.58 -8.95 -21.71
C SER A 177 -10.62 -7.86 -22.04
N ASN A 178 -11.84 -8.00 -21.55
CA ASN A 178 -12.93 -7.04 -21.76
C ASN A 178 -13.02 -5.93 -20.67
N GLN A 179 -12.17 -5.95 -19.62
CA GLN A 179 -12.22 -4.98 -18.52
C GLN A 179 -10.98 -4.06 -18.43
N GLN A 180 -10.04 -4.15 -19.37
CA GLN A 180 -8.87 -3.25 -19.42
C GLN A 180 -9.26 -1.83 -19.85
N LYS A 181 -9.87 -1.05 -18.94
CA LYS A 181 -9.95 0.42 -19.01
C LYS A 181 -9.98 1.00 -17.59
N GLY A 182 -8.92 0.77 -16.83
CA GLY A 182 -8.60 1.51 -15.63
C GLY A 182 -7.08 1.59 -15.56
N GLU A 183 -6.52 2.77 -15.83
CA GLU A 183 -5.10 3.04 -15.69
C GLU A 183 -4.73 3.01 -14.21
N GLY A 184 -4.50 1.80 -13.68
CA GLY A 184 -3.78 1.62 -12.42
C GLY A 184 -2.30 1.92 -12.66
N VAL A 185 -1.60 2.43 -11.65
CA VAL A 185 -0.13 2.48 -11.68
C VAL A 185 0.36 1.05 -11.89
N GLY A 186 0.81 0.76 -13.10
CA GLY A 186 1.36 -0.56 -13.42
C GLY A 186 2.46 -0.89 -12.42
N LEU A 187 2.49 -2.14 -11.95
CA LEU A 187 3.69 -2.69 -11.31
C LEU A 187 4.85 -2.32 -12.21
N ILE A 188 5.86 -1.65 -11.65
CA ILE A 188 6.99 -1.11 -12.40
C ILE A 188 7.64 -2.30 -13.10
N ASP A 189 7.62 -2.32 -14.44
CA ASP A 189 8.35 -3.30 -15.22
C ASP A 189 9.84 -3.27 -14.83
N PRO A 190 10.49 -4.44 -14.70
CA PRO A 190 11.85 -4.57 -14.20
C PRO A 190 12.91 -3.89 -15.07
#